data_f0b6a8a9c55ef132f41aed74bc3e297d
#
_entry.id   f0b6a8a9c55ef132f41aed74bc3e297d
#
_cell.length_a   1.000
_cell.length_b   1.000
_cell.length_c   1.000
_cell.angle_alpha   90.00
_cell.angle_beta   90.00
_cell.angle_gamma   90.00
#
_symmetry.space_group_name_H-M   'P 1'
#
loop_
_entity.id
_entity.type
_entity.pdbx_description
1 polymer ?
#
loop_
_entity_poly.entity_id
_entity_poly.type
_entity_poly.pdbx_seq_one_letter_code
_entity_poly.pdbx_strand_id
1 'polypeptide(L)'
;VGSEMCIRDSYYKDGYRLLATSDGTKILVIPEGKEAPKDLEKGIIVMQQPVQNLYLVSSSVMDIFDHLDALDSIRFSSQKEEDWYIEGAKKAMARGDISYAGKYSKPDYEQIVSQRCTLAIENMMISHTPEVREMLEDFGIPVMIEYSSYEKHPLGRVEWVRFFGTLLGKEKEAEKIFEKQKNILKKVTADEKTDKTVAFFYITSNGLVQVRQSSDYIPKMIELAGGKYIFEDLGDEEVARSTVNMQIEDFYQGAKDADYLIYNSTID
;
A
#
# COMPACT_ATOMS: atom_id res chain seq x y z
N VAL A 1 -10.35 13.65 -13.19
CA VAL A 1 -9.92 13.41 -11.81
C VAL A 1 -8.48 12.97 -11.94
N GLY A 2 -7.53 13.91 -11.73
CA GLY A 2 -6.11 13.61 -11.78
C GLY A 2 -5.76 12.73 -10.59
N SER A 3 -5.54 11.44 -10.81
CA SER A 3 -4.88 10.61 -9.84
C SER A 3 -3.40 10.98 -9.88
N GLU A 4 -2.82 11.29 -8.73
CA GLU A 4 -1.37 11.42 -8.56
C GLU A 4 -0.68 10.04 -8.65
N MET A 5 -1.46 9.01 -9.02
CA MET A 5 -0.98 7.68 -9.23
C MET A 5 -0.10 7.62 -10.46
N CYS A 6 1.14 7.36 -10.24
CA CYS A 6 2.11 7.05 -11.26
C CYS A 6 2.17 5.54 -11.58
N ILE A 7 1.01 4.89 -11.71
CA ILE A 7 1.00 3.62 -12.42
C ILE A 7 0.89 3.95 -13.90
N ARG A 8 2.00 3.89 -14.59
CA ARG A 8 2.02 3.91 -16.04
C ARG A 8 2.02 2.46 -16.52
N ASP A 9 0.83 1.92 -16.73
CA ASP A 9 0.69 0.69 -17.50
C ASP A 9 0.92 1.02 -18.97
N SER A 10 2.13 0.76 -19.45
CA SER A 10 2.47 0.90 -20.86
C SER A 10 2.35 -0.47 -21.52
N TYR A 11 1.37 -0.63 -22.40
CA TYR A 11 1.23 -1.84 -23.20
C TYR A 11 2.41 -1.95 -24.18
N TYR A 12 3.29 -2.91 -23.94
CA TYR A 12 4.23 -3.32 -24.95
C TYR A 12 3.58 -4.34 -25.89
N LYS A 13 4.09 -4.37 -27.16
CA LYS A 13 3.71 -5.36 -28.15
C LYS A 13 3.84 -6.78 -27.57
N ASP A 14 2.92 -7.68 -27.89
CA ASP A 14 2.96 -9.11 -27.53
C ASP A 14 2.66 -9.49 -26.07
N GLY A 15 1.97 -8.65 -25.32
CA GLY A 15 1.48 -8.98 -23.98
C GLY A 15 2.44 -8.63 -22.83
N TYR A 16 3.62 -8.08 -23.13
CA TYR A 16 4.49 -7.53 -22.08
C TYR A 16 3.84 -6.31 -21.42
N ARG A 17 4.10 -6.09 -20.13
CA ARG A 17 3.61 -4.95 -19.37
C ARG A 17 4.77 -4.24 -18.70
N LEU A 18 4.78 -2.92 -18.73
CA LEU A 18 5.70 -2.10 -17.95
C LEU A 18 4.93 -1.40 -16.84
N LEU A 19 5.23 -1.76 -15.62
CA LEU A 19 4.74 -1.08 -14.42
C LEU A 19 5.77 -0.06 -13.98
N ALA A 20 5.31 1.10 -13.50
CA ALA A 20 6.20 2.12 -12.94
C ALA A 20 5.58 2.71 -11.68
N THR A 21 6.41 2.98 -10.69
CA THR A 21 6.04 3.69 -9.46
C THR A 21 6.55 5.13 -9.47
N SER A 22 6.04 5.96 -8.59
CA SER A 22 6.33 7.41 -8.54
C SER A 22 7.81 7.73 -8.27
N ASP A 23 8.53 6.81 -7.61
CA ASP A 23 9.98 6.93 -7.36
C ASP A 23 10.86 6.59 -8.58
N GLY A 24 10.24 6.26 -9.71
CA GLY A 24 10.94 5.90 -10.94
C GLY A 24 11.29 4.42 -11.07
N THR A 25 10.94 3.57 -10.10
CA THR A 25 11.10 2.12 -10.21
C THR A 25 10.26 1.61 -11.38
N LYS A 26 10.86 0.81 -12.27
CA LYS A 26 10.21 0.20 -13.43
C LYS A 26 10.28 -1.31 -13.34
N ILE A 27 9.16 -1.99 -13.58
CA ILE A 27 9.06 -3.45 -13.58
C ILE A 27 8.51 -3.90 -14.93
N LEU A 28 9.29 -4.66 -15.67
CA LEU A 28 8.83 -5.35 -16.88
C LEU A 28 8.26 -6.71 -16.50
N VAL A 29 6.97 -6.88 -16.69
CA VAL A 29 6.29 -8.15 -16.50
C VAL A 29 6.29 -8.92 -17.82
N ILE A 30 6.85 -10.12 -17.79
CA ILE A 30 6.95 -11.02 -18.92
C ILE A 30 5.88 -12.10 -18.77
N PRO A 31 4.97 -12.24 -19.75
CA PRO A 31 3.97 -13.30 -19.73
C PRO A 31 4.59 -14.69 -19.69
N GLU A 32 3.87 -15.65 -19.13
CA GLU A 32 4.28 -17.04 -19.12
C GLU A 32 4.58 -17.56 -20.54
N GLY A 33 5.70 -18.27 -20.68
CA GLY A 33 6.15 -18.83 -21.97
C GLY A 33 6.80 -17.81 -22.93
N LYS A 34 7.00 -16.57 -22.52
CA LYS A 34 7.75 -15.57 -23.28
C LYS A 34 9.16 -15.37 -22.71
N GLU A 35 10.08 -14.90 -23.54
CA GLU A 35 11.47 -14.58 -23.14
C GLU A 35 11.62 -13.08 -22.90
N ALA A 36 12.57 -12.72 -22.01
CA ALA A 36 12.91 -11.31 -21.79
C ALA A 36 13.49 -10.69 -23.09
N PRO A 37 13.12 -9.45 -23.44
CA PRO A 37 13.77 -8.72 -24.52
C PRO A 37 15.27 -8.57 -24.27
N LYS A 38 16.07 -8.65 -25.32
CA LYS A 38 17.56 -8.61 -25.21
C LYS A 38 18.10 -7.22 -24.88
N ASP A 39 17.40 -6.17 -25.33
CA ASP A 39 17.85 -4.77 -25.21
C ASP A 39 17.01 -4.01 -24.20
N LEU A 40 17.08 -4.41 -22.91
CA LEU A 40 16.41 -3.70 -21.83
C LEU A 40 17.24 -2.54 -21.31
N GLU A 41 16.57 -1.43 -21.00
CA GLU A 41 17.15 -0.31 -20.28
C GLU A 41 17.70 -0.78 -18.92
N LYS A 42 18.86 -0.27 -18.51
CA LYS A 42 19.41 -0.60 -17.19
C LYS A 42 18.49 -0.14 -16.07
N GLY A 43 18.37 -0.94 -15.02
CA GLY A 43 17.56 -0.63 -13.84
C GLY A 43 16.10 -1.05 -13.95
N ILE A 44 15.68 -1.64 -15.07
CA ILE A 44 14.34 -2.28 -15.14
C ILE A 44 14.40 -3.61 -14.39
N ILE A 45 13.50 -3.78 -13.43
CA ILE A 45 13.26 -5.05 -12.76
C ILE A 45 12.48 -5.96 -13.71
N VAL A 46 12.97 -7.18 -13.93
CA VAL A 46 12.32 -8.14 -14.83
C VAL A 46 11.61 -9.20 -14.00
N MET A 47 10.28 -9.30 -14.17
CA MET A 47 9.45 -10.28 -13.46
C MET A 47 8.79 -11.23 -14.46
N GLN A 48 9.18 -12.49 -14.39
CA GLN A 48 8.62 -13.57 -15.22
C GLN A 48 7.37 -14.15 -14.55
N GLN A 49 6.27 -14.23 -15.29
CA GLN A 49 5.09 -14.95 -14.82
C GLN A 49 5.22 -16.47 -15.06
N PRO A 50 4.69 -17.32 -14.15
CA PRO A 50 4.02 -16.95 -12.89
C PRO A 50 5.01 -16.41 -11.84
N VAL A 51 4.65 -15.27 -11.23
CA VAL A 51 5.47 -14.63 -10.20
C VAL A 51 5.38 -15.43 -8.90
N GLN A 52 6.53 -15.76 -8.32
CA GLN A 52 6.63 -16.57 -7.09
C GLN A 52 7.79 -16.08 -6.21
N ASN A 53 7.84 -16.61 -4.99
CA ASN A 53 8.90 -16.35 -4.01
C ASN A 53 9.08 -14.87 -3.66
N LEU A 54 7.98 -14.14 -3.53
CA LEU A 54 8.00 -12.75 -3.10
C LEU A 54 8.29 -12.62 -1.59
N TYR A 55 9.07 -11.62 -1.22
CA TYR A 55 9.16 -11.13 0.15
C TYR A 55 8.24 -9.93 0.32
N LEU A 56 7.18 -10.09 1.12
CA LEU A 56 6.18 -9.06 1.34
C LEU A 56 6.35 -8.42 2.72
N VAL A 57 6.67 -7.14 2.72
CA VAL A 57 6.83 -6.32 3.92
C VAL A 57 5.57 -5.51 4.20
N SER A 58 4.92 -5.01 3.17
CA SER A 58 3.72 -4.18 3.31
C SER A 58 2.49 -4.99 3.69
N SER A 59 1.86 -4.65 4.82
CA SER A 59 0.64 -5.32 5.28
C SER A 59 -0.59 -5.01 4.41
N SER A 60 -0.68 -3.80 3.86
CA SER A 60 -1.79 -3.42 2.97
C SER A 60 -1.81 -4.23 1.67
N VAL A 61 -0.65 -4.62 1.18
CA VAL A 61 -0.52 -5.42 -0.04
C VAL A 61 -0.91 -6.88 0.20
N MET A 62 -0.74 -7.41 1.41
CA MET A 62 -1.19 -8.77 1.74
C MET A 62 -2.69 -8.95 1.50
N ASP A 63 -3.50 -7.95 1.87
CA ASP A 63 -4.95 -7.94 1.61
C ASP A 63 -5.27 -7.96 0.11
N ILE A 64 -4.51 -7.21 -0.68
CA ILE A 64 -4.64 -7.23 -2.15
C ILE A 64 -4.35 -8.63 -2.73
N PHE A 65 -3.28 -9.28 -2.26
CA PHE A 65 -2.92 -10.63 -2.72
C PHE A 65 -3.95 -11.67 -2.30
N ASP A 66 -4.49 -11.57 -1.09
CA ASP A 66 -5.57 -12.46 -0.62
C ASP A 66 -6.83 -12.32 -1.50
N HIS A 67 -7.25 -11.08 -1.78
CA HIS A 67 -8.40 -10.81 -2.66
C HIS A 67 -8.19 -11.19 -4.13
N LEU A 68 -6.96 -11.23 -4.60
CA LEU A 68 -6.60 -11.70 -5.93
C LEU A 68 -6.41 -13.22 -6.01
N ASP A 69 -6.59 -13.96 -4.89
CA ASP A 69 -6.27 -15.39 -4.79
C ASP A 69 -4.85 -15.68 -5.28
N ALA A 70 -3.88 -14.93 -4.74
CA ALA A 70 -2.48 -14.94 -5.16
C ALA A 70 -1.49 -15.04 -3.99
N LEU A 71 -1.92 -15.51 -2.82
CA LEU A 71 -1.04 -15.71 -1.65
C LEU A 71 0.08 -16.72 -1.92
N ASP A 72 -0.12 -17.63 -2.87
CA ASP A 72 0.88 -18.60 -3.34
C ASP A 72 2.10 -17.95 -4.02
N SER A 73 1.99 -16.70 -4.46
CA SER A 73 3.12 -15.91 -4.97
C SER A 73 4.06 -15.45 -3.85
N ILE A 74 3.58 -15.39 -2.62
CA ILE A 74 4.34 -14.92 -1.45
C ILE A 74 5.01 -16.09 -0.78
N ARG A 75 6.32 -16.00 -0.56
CA ARG A 75 7.09 -16.99 0.19
C ARG A 75 7.50 -16.48 1.56
N PHE A 76 7.69 -15.17 1.71
CA PHE A 76 8.21 -14.56 2.92
C PHE A 76 7.35 -13.39 3.36
N SER A 77 7.15 -13.28 4.68
CA SER A 77 6.46 -12.18 5.33
C SER A 77 7.37 -11.52 6.37
N SER A 78 7.29 -10.19 6.49
CA SER A 78 7.95 -9.43 7.56
C SER A 78 7.16 -9.42 8.87
N GLN A 79 5.97 -9.98 8.87
CA GLN A 79 5.13 -10.13 10.07
C GLN A 79 4.94 -11.60 10.39
N LYS A 80 4.81 -11.90 11.67
CA LYS A 80 4.53 -13.24 12.17
C LYS A 80 3.05 -13.57 12.00
N GLU A 81 2.72 -14.86 12.10
CA GLU A 81 1.35 -15.35 11.97
C GLU A 81 0.39 -14.66 12.95
N GLU A 82 0.80 -14.52 14.22
CA GLU A 82 0.00 -13.90 15.27
C GLU A 82 -0.32 -12.40 15.03
N ASP A 83 0.52 -11.72 14.24
CA ASP A 83 0.38 -10.29 13.96
C ASP A 83 -0.58 -10.00 12.78
N TRP A 84 -1.03 -11.04 12.06
CA TRP A 84 -1.93 -10.86 10.93
C TRP A 84 -3.39 -10.88 11.38
N TYR A 85 -4.20 -9.99 10.79
CA TYR A 85 -5.68 -10.01 10.86
C TYR A 85 -6.30 -10.63 9.60
N ILE A 86 -5.51 -10.85 8.54
CA ILE A 86 -5.95 -11.45 7.27
C ILE A 86 -5.92 -12.97 7.42
N GLU A 87 -7.11 -13.58 7.44
CA GLU A 87 -7.27 -15.03 7.67
C GLU A 87 -6.56 -15.90 6.62
N GLY A 88 -6.54 -15.46 5.35
CA GLY A 88 -5.80 -16.14 4.28
C GLY A 88 -4.31 -16.20 4.58
N ALA A 89 -3.71 -15.09 5.02
CA ALA A 89 -2.30 -15.00 5.38
C ALA A 89 -1.97 -15.91 6.59
N LYS A 90 -2.78 -15.88 7.65
CA LYS A 90 -2.62 -16.77 8.81
C LYS A 90 -2.61 -18.24 8.39
N LYS A 91 -3.61 -18.65 7.61
CA LYS A 91 -3.71 -20.05 7.13
C LYS A 91 -2.52 -20.45 6.27
N ALA A 92 -2.04 -19.56 5.39
CA ALA A 92 -0.86 -19.82 4.58
C ALA A 92 0.41 -19.97 5.42
N MET A 93 0.57 -19.14 6.45
CA MET A 93 1.70 -19.24 7.39
C MET A 93 1.61 -20.50 8.25
N ALA A 94 0.44 -20.84 8.78
CA ALA A 94 0.22 -22.07 9.57
C ALA A 94 0.54 -23.33 8.78
N ARG A 95 0.31 -23.35 7.45
CA ARG A 95 0.70 -24.45 6.56
C ARG A 95 2.18 -24.44 6.18
N GLY A 96 2.90 -23.37 6.44
CA GLY A 96 4.29 -23.18 6.01
C GLY A 96 4.45 -22.73 4.56
N ASP A 97 3.37 -22.34 3.88
CA ASP A 97 3.42 -21.79 2.53
C ASP A 97 4.12 -20.44 2.54
N ILE A 98 3.84 -19.62 3.56
CA ILE A 98 4.50 -18.34 3.83
C ILE A 98 5.29 -18.45 5.13
N SER A 99 6.55 -18.02 5.12
CA SER A 99 7.43 -18.05 6.29
C SER A 99 7.73 -16.63 6.78
N TYR A 100 7.84 -16.46 8.10
CA TYR A 100 8.38 -15.23 8.66
C TYR A 100 9.88 -15.13 8.35
N ALA A 101 10.29 -14.05 7.70
CA ALA A 101 11.67 -13.82 7.30
C ALA A 101 12.26 -12.51 7.87
N GLY A 102 11.93 -12.21 9.11
CA GLY A 102 12.45 -11.03 9.82
C GLY A 102 11.62 -9.77 9.53
N LYS A 103 11.83 -8.76 10.38
CA LYS A 103 11.20 -7.43 10.22
C LYS A 103 11.84 -6.67 9.05
N TYR A 104 11.14 -5.67 8.51
CA TYR A 104 11.65 -4.79 7.45
C TYR A 104 13.05 -4.22 7.74
N SER A 105 13.35 -3.90 9.03
CA SER A 105 14.62 -3.35 9.46
C SER A 105 15.70 -4.39 9.75
N LYS A 106 15.35 -5.67 9.77
CA LYS A 106 16.27 -6.79 10.03
C LYS A 106 15.75 -8.07 9.37
N PRO A 107 15.81 -8.15 8.03
CA PRO A 107 15.40 -9.36 7.31
C PRO A 107 16.34 -10.54 7.61
N ASP A 108 15.82 -11.75 7.50
CA ASP A 108 16.62 -12.97 7.48
C ASP A 108 17.16 -13.21 6.06
N TYR A 109 18.30 -12.57 5.76
CA TYR A 109 18.91 -12.64 4.44
C TYR A 109 19.27 -14.06 4.02
N GLU A 110 19.71 -14.91 4.97
CA GLU A 110 20.05 -16.31 4.67
C GLU A 110 18.83 -17.07 4.15
N GLN A 111 17.70 -16.94 4.83
CA GLN A 111 16.45 -17.57 4.41
C GLN A 111 15.97 -17.01 3.06
N ILE A 112 15.95 -15.69 2.90
CA ILE A 112 15.47 -15.01 1.71
C ILE A 112 16.28 -15.39 0.47
N VAL A 113 17.62 -15.41 0.61
CA VAL A 113 18.54 -15.73 -0.51
C VAL A 113 18.51 -17.23 -0.83
N SER A 114 18.60 -18.11 0.19
CA SER A 114 18.65 -19.55 -0.01
C SER A 114 17.41 -20.10 -0.69
N GLN A 115 16.25 -19.49 -0.46
CA GLN A 115 14.98 -19.87 -1.09
C GLN A 115 14.64 -19.03 -2.33
N ARG A 116 15.61 -18.29 -2.88
CA ARG A 116 15.51 -17.57 -4.16
C ARG A 116 14.37 -16.57 -4.22
N CYS A 117 14.34 -15.62 -3.28
CA CYS A 117 13.43 -14.48 -3.38
C CYS A 117 13.60 -13.77 -4.73
N THR A 118 12.50 -13.45 -5.38
CA THR A 118 12.50 -12.84 -6.73
C THR A 118 12.27 -11.33 -6.71
N LEU A 119 11.58 -10.83 -5.69
CA LEU A 119 11.29 -9.41 -5.49
C LEU A 119 10.95 -9.16 -4.02
N ALA A 120 11.52 -8.13 -3.43
CA ALA A 120 11.09 -7.58 -2.15
C ALA A 120 10.10 -6.43 -2.39
N ILE A 121 8.88 -6.55 -1.84
CA ILE A 121 7.85 -5.52 -1.87
C ILE A 121 7.85 -4.83 -0.52
N GLU A 122 8.50 -3.69 -0.47
CA GLU A 122 8.72 -2.88 0.72
C GLU A 122 7.70 -1.73 0.81
N ASN A 123 7.62 -1.11 1.97
CA ASN A 123 6.92 0.13 2.19
C ASN A 123 7.91 1.28 2.49
N MET A 124 7.41 2.50 2.67
CA MET A 124 8.25 3.68 2.93
C MET A 124 9.11 3.59 4.22
N MET A 125 8.82 2.65 5.12
CA MET A 125 9.63 2.46 6.33
C MET A 125 11.07 2.04 6.01
N ILE A 126 11.31 1.43 4.84
CA ILE A 126 12.67 1.06 4.36
C ILE A 126 13.59 2.29 4.28
N SER A 127 13.05 3.49 4.10
CA SER A 127 13.83 4.73 4.07
C SER A 127 14.54 5.05 5.39
N HIS A 128 14.08 4.45 6.50
CA HIS A 128 14.75 4.57 7.81
C HIS A 128 15.91 3.58 7.98
N THR A 129 16.03 2.61 7.08
CA THR A 129 17.05 1.56 7.09
C THR A 129 17.56 1.32 5.67
N PRO A 130 18.17 2.33 5.01
CA PRO A 130 18.60 2.23 3.61
C PRO A 130 19.59 1.09 3.37
N GLU A 131 20.38 0.72 4.38
CA GLU A 131 21.31 -0.41 4.35
C GLU A 131 20.60 -1.75 4.09
N VAL A 132 19.34 -1.90 4.48
CA VAL A 132 18.56 -3.12 4.19
C VAL A 132 18.27 -3.22 2.70
N ARG A 133 17.88 -2.12 2.07
CA ARG A 133 17.67 -2.08 0.62
C ARG A 133 18.96 -2.40 -0.14
N GLU A 134 20.06 -1.74 0.21
CA GLU A 134 21.37 -1.97 -0.38
C GLU A 134 21.77 -3.45 -0.28
N MET A 135 21.61 -4.05 0.91
CA MET A 135 21.95 -5.45 1.14
C MET A 135 21.10 -6.42 0.30
N LEU A 136 19.79 -6.18 0.18
CA LEU A 136 18.91 -7.00 -0.67
C LEU A 136 19.34 -6.90 -2.14
N GLU A 137 19.60 -5.68 -2.64
CA GLU A 137 20.06 -5.44 -4.00
C GLU A 137 21.45 -6.06 -4.28
N ASP A 138 22.37 -6.02 -3.32
CA ASP A 138 23.70 -6.68 -3.40
C ASP A 138 23.59 -8.21 -3.50
N PHE A 139 22.56 -8.79 -2.88
CA PHE A 139 22.24 -10.21 -3.05
C PHE A 139 21.48 -10.52 -4.35
N GLY A 140 21.27 -9.51 -5.20
CA GLY A 140 20.58 -9.65 -6.49
C GLY A 140 19.06 -9.73 -6.34
N ILE A 141 18.50 -9.34 -5.20
CA ILE A 141 17.06 -9.28 -4.96
C ILE A 141 16.60 -7.86 -5.25
N PRO A 142 15.83 -7.63 -6.33
CA PRO A 142 15.31 -6.31 -6.61
C PRO A 142 14.31 -5.88 -5.52
N VAL A 143 14.27 -4.57 -5.26
CA VAL A 143 13.38 -3.96 -4.27
C VAL A 143 12.46 -2.99 -4.96
N MET A 144 11.16 -3.13 -4.73
CA MET A 144 10.17 -2.11 -5.05
C MET A 144 9.54 -1.55 -3.77
N ILE A 145 9.24 -0.25 -3.78
CA ILE A 145 8.47 0.39 -2.70
C ILE A 145 7.04 0.57 -3.19
N GLU A 146 6.09 0.09 -2.40
CA GLU A 146 4.68 0.34 -2.64
C GLU A 146 4.23 1.61 -1.90
N TYR A 147 3.37 2.38 -2.54
CA TYR A 147 2.92 3.69 -2.05
C TYR A 147 1.41 3.72 -1.76
N SER A 148 0.72 2.58 -1.73
CA SER A 148 -0.72 2.51 -1.58
C SER A 148 -1.23 3.26 -0.35
N SER A 149 -0.46 3.22 0.75
CA SER A 149 -0.79 3.91 2.01
C SER A 149 -0.62 5.42 1.95
N TYR A 150 0.01 5.95 0.91
CA TYR A 150 0.25 7.39 0.71
C TYR A 150 -0.67 8.00 -0.35
N GLU A 151 -1.52 7.19 -0.98
CA GLU A 151 -2.53 7.70 -1.90
C GLU A 151 -3.53 8.59 -1.16
N LYS A 152 -3.66 9.83 -1.63
CA LYS A 152 -4.54 10.85 -1.02
C LYS A 152 -6.02 10.60 -1.31
N HIS A 153 -6.33 9.85 -2.37
CA HIS A 153 -7.71 9.53 -2.76
C HIS A 153 -8.04 8.08 -2.41
N PRO A 154 -9.20 7.77 -1.81
CA PRO A 154 -9.57 6.38 -1.48
C PRO A 154 -9.50 5.41 -2.67
N LEU A 155 -9.97 5.83 -3.85
CA LEU A 155 -9.84 5.01 -5.06
C LEU A 155 -8.40 4.82 -5.51
N GLY A 156 -7.50 5.77 -5.25
CA GLY A 156 -6.08 5.60 -5.53
C GLY A 156 -5.50 4.41 -4.77
N ARG A 157 -5.86 4.28 -3.49
CA ARG A 157 -5.46 3.12 -2.67
C ARG A 157 -5.96 1.80 -3.26
N VAL A 158 -7.21 1.76 -3.67
CA VAL A 158 -7.82 0.55 -4.27
C VAL A 158 -7.21 0.24 -5.63
N GLU A 159 -6.82 1.26 -6.40
CA GLU A 159 -6.29 1.08 -7.75
C GLU A 159 -4.96 0.30 -7.78
N TRP A 160 -4.23 0.23 -6.67
CA TRP A 160 -3.06 -0.65 -6.53
C TRP A 160 -3.38 -2.13 -6.76
N VAL A 161 -4.64 -2.54 -6.63
CA VAL A 161 -5.07 -3.88 -7.03
C VAL A 161 -4.81 -4.16 -8.52
N ARG A 162 -4.92 -3.14 -9.39
CA ARG A 162 -4.62 -3.25 -10.81
C ARG A 162 -3.11 -3.44 -11.06
N PHE A 163 -2.28 -2.71 -10.32
CA PHE A 163 -0.83 -2.87 -10.39
C PHE A 163 -0.42 -4.31 -10.05
N PHE A 164 -0.84 -4.80 -8.89
CA PHE A 164 -0.51 -6.16 -8.48
C PHE A 164 -1.24 -7.21 -9.34
N GLY A 165 -2.46 -6.94 -9.78
CA GLY A 165 -3.15 -7.80 -10.76
C GLY A 165 -2.36 -7.98 -12.05
N THR A 166 -1.77 -6.89 -12.57
CA THR A 166 -0.91 -6.96 -13.76
C THR A 166 0.39 -7.71 -13.48
N LEU A 167 1.03 -7.47 -12.33
CA LEU A 167 2.24 -8.19 -11.92
C LEU A 167 2.00 -9.71 -11.85
N LEU A 168 0.86 -10.10 -11.35
CA LEU A 168 0.50 -11.50 -11.04
C LEU A 168 -0.25 -12.22 -12.19
N GLY A 169 -0.57 -11.52 -13.30
CA GLY A 169 -1.40 -12.09 -14.37
C GLY A 169 -2.87 -12.27 -14.00
N LYS A 170 -3.36 -11.43 -13.07
CA LYS A 170 -4.73 -11.44 -12.52
C LYS A 170 -5.50 -10.17 -12.89
N GLU A 171 -5.26 -9.61 -14.08
CA GLU A 171 -5.82 -8.30 -14.50
C GLU A 171 -7.36 -8.30 -14.49
N LYS A 172 -7.99 -9.42 -14.89
CA LYS A 172 -9.44 -9.53 -14.93
C LYS A 172 -10.07 -9.51 -13.54
N GLU A 173 -9.45 -10.20 -12.60
CA GLU A 173 -9.86 -10.24 -11.19
C GLU A 173 -9.67 -8.86 -10.55
N ALA A 174 -8.52 -8.25 -10.78
CA ALA A 174 -8.19 -6.91 -10.31
C ALA A 174 -9.18 -5.86 -10.81
N GLU A 175 -9.56 -5.91 -12.09
CA GLU A 175 -10.53 -4.98 -12.67
C GLU A 175 -11.92 -5.15 -12.04
N LYS A 176 -12.36 -6.39 -11.79
CA LYS A 176 -13.64 -6.65 -11.10
C LYS A 176 -13.65 -6.08 -9.68
N ILE A 177 -12.53 -6.25 -8.93
CA ILE A 177 -12.39 -5.70 -7.58
C ILE A 177 -12.45 -4.18 -7.64
N PHE A 178 -11.66 -3.55 -8.51
CA PHE A 178 -11.62 -2.10 -8.65
C PHE A 178 -12.97 -1.51 -9.02
N GLU A 179 -13.64 -2.02 -10.06
CA GLU A 179 -14.94 -1.53 -10.50
C GLU A 179 -16.03 -1.74 -9.43
N LYS A 180 -15.98 -2.83 -8.66
CA LYS A 180 -16.87 -3.03 -7.51
C LYS A 180 -16.69 -1.92 -6.48
N GLN A 181 -15.45 -1.62 -6.07
CA GLN A 181 -15.16 -0.58 -5.07
C GLN A 181 -15.53 0.82 -5.59
N LYS A 182 -15.22 1.11 -6.84
CA LYS A 182 -15.60 2.36 -7.50
C LYS A 182 -17.12 2.56 -7.52
N ASN A 183 -17.89 1.49 -7.80
CA ASN A 183 -19.34 1.54 -7.81
C ASN A 183 -19.92 1.69 -6.38
N ILE A 184 -19.28 1.11 -5.35
CA ILE A 184 -19.65 1.34 -3.96
C ILE A 184 -19.42 2.82 -3.62
N LEU A 185 -18.23 3.34 -3.93
CA LEU A 185 -17.92 4.74 -3.65
C LEU A 185 -18.93 5.69 -4.30
N LYS A 186 -19.30 5.47 -5.56
CA LYS A 186 -20.33 6.27 -6.24
C LYS A 186 -21.68 6.28 -5.52
N LYS A 187 -22.04 5.15 -4.87
CA LYS A 187 -23.31 5.04 -4.14
C LYS A 187 -23.28 5.73 -2.77
N VAL A 188 -22.10 5.78 -2.13
CA VAL A 188 -21.93 6.38 -0.80
C VAL A 188 -21.47 7.84 -0.87
N THR A 189 -21.03 8.30 -2.04
CA THR A 189 -20.71 9.72 -2.25
C THR A 189 -22.00 10.53 -2.18
N ALA A 190 -22.06 11.47 -1.26
CA ALA A 190 -23.24 12.32 -1.10
C ALA A 190 -23.41 13.27 -2.28
N ASP A 191 -24.64 13.36 -2.79
CA ASP A 191 -25.00 14.34 -3.83
C ASP A 191 -25.03 15.76 -3.28
N GLU A 192 -25.38 15.90 -1.98
CA GLU A 192 -25.43 17.17 -1.29
C GLU A 192 -24.32 17.26 -0.22
N LYS A 193 -23.59 18.36 -0.26
CA LYS A 193 -22.63 18.71 0.79
C LYS A 193 -23.38 19.31 1.97
N THR A 194 -22.94 18.97 3.17
CA THR A 194 -23.45 19.53 4.42
C THR A 194 -22.40 20.45 5.04
N ASP A 195 -22.80 21.27 6.01
CA ASP A 195 -21.88 22.05 6.81
C ASP A 195 -21.39 21.30 8.07
N LYS A 196 -21.70 20.00 8.15
CA LYS A 196 -21.32 19.15 9.28
C LYS A 196 -19.81 18.95 9.31
N THR A 197 -19.23 19.26 10.47
CA THR A 197 -17.79 19.16 10.70
C THR A 197 -17.44 17.89 11.43
N VAL A 198 -16.32 17.29 11.07
CA VAL A 198 -15.84 16.02 11.60
C VAL A 198 -14.39 16.16 12.07
N ALA A 199 -14.11 15.79 13.31
CA ALA A 199 -12.77 15.56 13.82
C ALA A 199 -12.48 14.06 13.83
N PHE A 200 -11.35 13.65 13.25
CA PHE A 200 -10.85 12.27 13.26
C PHE A 200 -9.50 12.26 13.98
N PHE A 201 -9.40 11.50 15.07
CA PHE A 201 -8.24 11.55 15.93
C PHE A 201 -7.94 10.25 16.66
N TYR A 202 -6.73 10.19 17.21
CA TYR A 202 -6.22 9.12 18.07
C TYR A 202 -5.41 9.75 19.21
N ILE A 203 -5.47 9.21 20.41
CA ILE A 203 -4.64 9.65 21.54
C ILE A 203 -3.48 8.67 21.68
N THR A 204 -2.26 9.21 21.55
CA THR A 204 -1.02 8.43 21.64
C THR A 204 -0.70 8.07 23.09
N SER A 205 0.14 7.05 23.32
CA SER A 205 0.53 6.61 24.66
C SER A 205 1.22 7.69 25.51
N ASN A 206 1.80 8.71 24.88
CA ASN A 206 2.41 9.86 25.55
C ASN A 206 1.48 11.06 25.71
N GLY A 207 0.18 10.87 25.45
CA GLY A 207 -0.85 11.87 25.69
C GLY A 207 -1.01 12.94 24.60
N LEU A 208 -0.31 12.84 23.49
CA LEU A 208 -0.53 13.71 22.33
C LEU A 208 -1.76 13.26 21.54
N VAL A 209 -2.45 14.19 20.93
CA VAL A 209 -3.53 13.91 19.99
C VAL A 209 -2.96 13.86 18.59
N GLN A 210 -3.11 12.72 17.94
CA GLN A 210 -2.74 12.53 16.54
C GLN A 210 -3.97 12.71 15.67
N VAL A 211 -3.91 13.66 14.74
CA VAL A 211 -4.95 13.94 13.75
C VAL A 211 -4.43 13.71 12.34
N ARG A 212 -5.31 13.64 11.36
CA ARG A 212 -4.91 13.51 9.97
C ARG A 212 -4.46 14.84 9.38
N GLN A 213 -3.41 14.80 8.56
CA GLN A 213 -3.05 15.94 7.71
C GLN A 213 -4.20 16.24 6.74
N SER A 214 -4.47 17.50 6.41
CA SER A 214 -5.62 17.89 5.59
C SER A 214 -5.65 17.23 4.19
N SER A 215 -4.48 16.94 3.63
CA SER A 215 -4.33 16.25 2.34
C SER A 215 -4.43 14.72 2.40
N ASP A 216 -4.60 14.12 3.59
CA ASP A 216 -4.72 12.67 3.75
C ASP A 216 -6.05 12.13 3.20
N TYR A 217 -6.12 10.83 2.95
CA TYR A 217 -7.31 10.19 2.39
C TYR A 217 -8.53 10.21 3.32
N ILE A 218 -8.35 10.28 4.65
CA ILE A 218 -9.47 10.35 5.62
C ILE A 218 -10.26 11.66 5.48
N PRO A 219 -9.63 12.87 5.47
CA PRO A 219 -10.32 14.09 5.10
C PRO A 219 -11.06 13.99 3.76
N LYS A 220 -10.42 13.35 2.77
CA LYS A 220 -11.08 13.12 1.47
C LYS A 220 -12.30 12.22 1.55
N MET A 221 -12.27 11.19 2.40
CA MET A 221 -13.46 10.35 2.65
C MET A 221 -14.58 11.13 3.33
N ILE A 222 -14.24 11.98 4.30
CA ILE A 222 -15.21 12.87 4.98
C ILE A 222 -15.87 13.80 3.95
N GLU A 223 -15.07 14.41 3.06
CA GLU A 223 -15.59 15.27 1.98
C GLU A 223 -16.52 14.50 1.03
N LEU A 224 -16.14 13.28 0.64
CA LEU A 224 -16.96 12.42 -0.24
C LEU A 224 -18.26 12.00 0.44
N ALA A 225 -18.28 11.87 1.76
CA ALA A 225 -19.48 11.62 2.55
C ALA A 225 -20.34 12.89 2.77
N GLY A 226 -19.95 14.03 2.22
CA GLY A 226 -20.65 15.31 2.30
C GLY A 226 -20.35 16.15 3.54
N GLY A 227 -19.42 15.74 4.39
CA GLY A 227 -18.97 16.49 5.57
C GLY A 227 -17.75 17.37 5.29
N LYS A 228 -17.31 18.07 6.32
CA LYS A 228 -16.09 18.89 6.33
C LYS A 228 -15.14 18.38 7.40
N TYR A 229 -13.88 18.19 7.03
CA TYR A 229 -12.84 17.91 8.03
C TYR A 229 -12.50 19.18 8.78
N ILE A 230 -12.49 19.14 10.12
CA ILE A 230 -12.40 20.38 10.92
C ILE A 230 -11.01 21.05 10.87
N PHE A 231 -9.96 20.27 10.56
CA PHE A 231 -8.58 20.77 10.41
C PHE A 231 -8.23 20.92 8.91
N GLU A 232 -8.85 21.90 8.24
CA GLU A 232 -8.78 22.06 6.77
C GLU A 232 -7.37 22.41 6.27
N ASP A 233 -6.58 23.16 7.06
CA ASP A 233 -5.25 23.67 6.66
C ASP A 233 -4.11 23.07 7.51
N LEU A 234 -4.26 21.85 7.99
CA LEU A 234 -3.28 21.24 8.88
C LEU A 234 -2.27 20.37 8.13
N GLY A 235 -0.99 20.65 8.37
CA GLY A 235 0.14 19.89 7.85
C GLY A 235 0.81 20.55 6.65
N ASP A 236 1.86 19.92 6.15
CA ASP A 236 2.63 20.36 5.00
C ASP A 236 2.44 19.35 3.87
N GLU A 237 1.89 19.77 2.75
CA GLU A 237 1.62 18.93 1.58
C GLU A 237 2.89 18.35 0.95
N GLU A 238 4.03 19.01 1.14
CA GLU A 238 5.34 18.56 0.63
C GLU A 238 5.94 17.43 1.48
N VAL A 239 5.46 17.27 2.72
CA VAL A 239 5.93 16.23 3.62
C VAL A 239 5.05 14.99 3.50
N ALA A 240 5.62 13.87 3.07
CA ALA A 240 4.94 12.57 2.98
C ALA A 240 4.60 12.00 4.37
N ARG A 241 3.73 12.68 5.10
CA ARG A 241 3.17 12.25 6.37
C ARG A 241 1.65 12.25 6.26
N SER A 242 1.02 11.27 6.88
CA SER A 242 -0.44 11.20 6.93
C SER A 242 -1.03 11.82 8.19
N THR A 243 -0.20 12.09 9.20
CA THR A 243 -0.65 12.54 10.53
C THR A 243 0.17 13.69 11.09
N VAL A 244 -0.47 14.47 11.96
CA VAL A 244 0.14 15.56 12.74
C VAL A 244 -0.17 15.30 14.22
N ASN A 245 0.82 15.47 15.09
CA ASN A 245 0.64 15.42 16.54
C ASN A 245 0.46 16.82 17.10
N MET A 246 -0.50 17.00 18.02
CA MET A 246 -0.76 18.26 18.72
C MET A 246 -0.99 18.01 20.21
N GLN A 247 -0.91 19.07 21.00
CA GLN A 247 -1.31 19.02 22.41
C GLN A 247 -2.82 18.87 22.54
N ILE A 248 -3.27 18.29 23.65
CA ILE A 248 -4.69 18.03 23.86
C ILE A 248 -5.51 19.34 23.95
N GLU A 249 -4.89 20.38 24.48
CA GLU A 249 -5.49 21.71 24.57
C GLU A 249 -5.73 22.31 23.19
N ASP A 250 -4.76 22.19 22.27
CA ASP A 250 -4.85 22.68 20.88
C ASP A 250 -5.93 21.90 20.12
N PHE A 251 -5.96 20.58 20.30
CA PHE A 251 -7.03 19.74 19.75
C PHE A 251 -8.39 20.17 20.27
N TYR A 252 -8.55 20.35 21.59
CA TYR A 252 -9.80 20.76 22.17
C TYR A 252 -10.28 22.11 21.62
N GLN A 253 -9.38 23.09 21.50
CA GLN A 253 -9.75 24.39 20.93
C GLN A 253 -10.17 24.29 19.46
N GLY A 254 -9.51 23.44 18.68
CA GLY A 254 -9.81 23.25 17.26
C GLY A 254 -11.06 22.37 17.01
N ALA A 255 -11.37 21.43 17.89
CA ALA A 255 -12.38 20.41 17.65
C ALA A 255 -13.62 20.51 18.56
N LYS A 256 -13.67 21.42 19.57
CA LYS A 256 -14.77 21.52 20.55
C LYS A 256 -16.15 21.79 19.92
N ASP A 257 -16.17 22.43 18.76
CA ASP A 257 -17.38 22.78 18.03
C ASP A 257 -17.67 21.82 16.86
N ALA A 258 -16.92 20.69 16.75
CA ALA A 258 -17.18 19.67 15.74
C ALA A 258 -18.53 19.01 15.95
N ASP A 259 -19.29 18.78 14.85
CA ASP A 259 -20.56 18.05 14.90
C ASP A 259 -20.33 16.57 15.21
N TYR A 260 -19.21 15.99 14.77
CA TYR A 260 -18.86 14.58 14.97
C TYR A 260 -17.40 14.42 15.40
N LEU A 261 -17.19 13.55 16.38
CA LEU A 261 -15.87 13.10 16.83
C LEU A 261 -15.70 11.62 16.51
N ILE A 262 -14.71 11.30 15.71
CA ILE A 262 -14.35 9.91 15.36
C ILE A 262 -13.02 9.58 16.04
N TYR A 263 -13.07 8.74 17.06
CA TYR A 263 -11.89 8.24 17.75
C TYR A 263 -11.40 6.95 17.09
N ASN A 264 -10.21 7.02 16.51
CA ASN A 264 -9.57 5.88 15.85
C ASN A 264 -8.77 5.08 16.87
N SER A 265 -9.39 4.12 17.51
CA SER A 265 -8.78 3.23 18.51
C SER A 265 -9.02 1.77 18.15
N THR A 266 -8.07 0.91 18.48
CA THR A 266 -8.33 -0.52 18.60
C THR A 266 -9.13 -0.71 19.89
N ILE A 267 -10.35 -1.20 19.76
CA ILE A 267 -11.13 -1.67 20.91
C ILE A 267 -10.73 -3.12 21.11
N ASP A 268 -9.95 -3.40 22.16
CA ASP A 268 -9.70 -4.76 22.64
C ASP A 268 -10.93 -5.29 23.37
#